data_9f1626f8604b9582738c88fff0775a1e
#
_entry.id   9f1626f8604b9582738c88fff0775a1e
#
_cell.length_a   1.000
_cell.length_b   1.000
_cell.length_c   1.000
_cell.angle_alpha   90.00
_cell.angle_beta   90.00
_cell.angle_gamma   90.00
#
_symmetry.space_group_name_H-M   'P 1'
#
loop_
_entity.id
_entity.type
_entity.pdbx_description
1 polymer ?
#
loop_
_entity_poly.entity_id
_entity_poly.type
_entity_poly.pdbx_seq_one_letter_code
_entity_poly.pdbx_strand_id
1 'polypeptide(L)'
;MRQKPAMEISFEDRGMIVRGDSVSAVLISDLHLGFEEMVSNERGVHFPLQHTDMFERIEKLVQKYDARTLYIIGDVKHTIATDVPYNWDILPDFMSVLSGLVKTVVVPGNHDGDLEAMLPRSVDLVDVHGVIIGKGNEKIGLIHGHAWPAPELLDSSLLVAGHSHPSVSRYRTVSSPGTGRDNRRRYAGSVPVVLHSKLSKNCVRRNLGMLEIADDEYATLVTLPSFSKIITGIAVNSPSSRLQGPFFDNACCEFFESEVFSTDGLFLGTVGWLRNRFNETIKSKPRGD
;
A
#
# COMPACT_ATOMS: atom_id res chain seq x y z
N MET A 1 -11.10 2.33 -37.21
CA MET A 1 -11.02 1.44 -36.05
C MET A 1 -10.67 2.29 -34.85
N ARG A 2 -11.55 2.44 -33.88
CA ARG A 2 -11.18 3.07 -32.57
C ARG A 2 -10.19 2.14 -31.91
N GLN A 3 -8.96 2.61 -31.62
CA GLN A 3 -8.06 1.90 -30.73
C GLN A 3 -8.83 1.64 -29.43
N LYS A 4 -8.97 0.37 -29.04
CA LYS A 4 -9.46 0.03 -27.71
C LYS A 4 -8.55 0.71 -26.69
N PRO A 5 -9.12 1.31 -25.64
CA PRO A 5 -8.30 1.95 -24.62
C PRO A 5 -7.32 0.91 -24.03
N ALA A 6 -6.07 1.32 -23.88
CA ALA A 6 -5.12 0.63 -23.04
C ALA A 6 -5.74 0.43 -21.63
N MET A 7 -5.22 -0.54 -20.88
CA MET A 7 -5.60 -0.77 -19.49
C MET A 7 -5.75 0.55 -18.72
N GLU A 8 -6.89 0.74 -18.08
CA GLU A 8 -7.21 1.91 -17.26
C GLU A 8 -6.87 1.62 -15.80
N ILE A 9 -6.17 2.55 -15.17
CA ILE A 9 -5.82 2.49 -13.76
C ILE A 9 -6.38 3.74 -13.08
N SER A 10 -7.06 3.55 -11.96
CA SER A 10 -7.55 4.64 -11.12
C SER A 10 -7.41 4.28 -9.64
N PHE A 11 -7.54 5.29 -8.77
CA PHE A 11 -7.42 5.12 -7.32
C PHE A 11 -8.68 5.67 -6.65
N GLU A 12 -9.19 4.95 -5.67
CA GLU A 12 -10.28 5.39 -4.82
C GLU A 12 -10.20 4.68 -3.46
N ASP A 13 -10.46 5.42 -2.41
CA ASP A 13 -10.56 4.92 -1.03
C ASP A 13 -9.42 3.96 -0.63
N ARG A 14 -8.18 4.34 -0.94
CA ARG A 14 -6.95 3.58 -0.70
C ARG A 14 -6.80 2.29 -1.52
N GLY A 15 -7.69 2.02 -2.45
CA GLY A 15 -7.61 0.93 -3.41
C GLY A 15 -7.13 1.42 -4.78
N MET A 16 -6.57 0.50 -5.55
CA MET A 16 -6.26 0.67 -6.97
C MET A 16 -7.25 -0.14 -7.79
N ILE A 17 -7.84 0.48 -8.77
CA ILE A 17 -8.78 -0.13 -9.69
C ILE A 17 -8.08 -0.34 -11.03
N VAL A 18 -8.16 -1.55 -11.55
CA VAL A 18 -7.58 -1.93 -12.83
C VAL A 18 -8.67 -2.45 -13.75
N ARG A 19 -8.80 -1.87 -14.94
CA ARG A 19 -9.78 -2.26 -15.96
C ARG A 19 -9.12 -2.38 -17.32
N GLY A 20 -9.16 -3.57 -17.87
CA GLY A 20 -8.63 -3.90 -19.19
C GLY A 20 -9.40 -5.05 -19.83
N ASP A 21 -8.95 -5.50 -20.98
CA ASP A 21 -9.59 -6.61 -21.70
C ASP A 21 -9.42 -7.93 -20.93
N SER A 22 -8.24 -8.14 -20.34
CA SER A 22 -7.88 -9.37 -19.63
C SER A 22 -7.99 -9.27 -18.11
N VAL A 23 -8.16 -8.07 -17.56
CA VAL A 23 -8.19 -7.81 -16.11
C VAL A 23 -9.30 -6.82 -15.76
N SER A 24 -10.08 -7.13 -14.72
CA SER A 24 -11.04 -6.24 -14.07
C SER A 24 -10.95 -6.53 -12.58
N ALA A 25 -10.28 -5.65 -11.83
CA ALA A 25 -9.91 -5.94 -10.46
C ALA A 25 -9.90 -4.69 -9.58
N VAL A 26 -10.19 -4.90 -8.29
CA VAL A 26 -9.85 -4.00 -7.20
C VAL A 26 -8.66 -4.60 -6.45
N LEU A 27 -7.64 -3.79 -6.21
CA LEU A 27 -6.44 -4.14 -5.46
C LEU A 27 -6.38 -3.30 -4.19
N ILE A 28 -6.25 -3.95 -3.05
CA ILE A 28 -6.07 -3.32 -1.73
C ILE A 28 -4.93 -4.01 -0.99
N SER A 29 -4.37 -3.38 0.01
CA SER A 29 -3.30 -3.97 0.82
C SER A 29 -3.43 -3.63 2.30
N ASP A 30 -2.80 -4.43 3.14
CA ASP A 30 -2.53 -4.09 4.54
C ASP A 30 -3.82 -3.81 5.33
N LEU A 31 -4.70 -4.81 5.44
CA LEU A 31 -5.95 -4.73 6.20
C LEU A 31 -5.68 -4.68 7.70
N HIS A 32 -4.70 -5.47 8.17
CA HIS A 32 -4.32 -5.59 9.57
C HIS A 32 -5.51 -5.83 10.50
N LEU A 33 -6.39 -6.78 10.16
CA LEU A 33 -7.48 -7.20 11.01
C LEU A 33 -6.95 -7.65 12.38
N GLY A 34 -7.61 -7.22 13.44
CA GLY A 34 -7.21 -7.49 14.82
C GLY A 34 -6.23 -6.45 15.44
N PHE A 35 -5.82 -5.42 14.69
CA PHE A 35 -5.01 -4.34 15.24
C PHE A 35 -5.72 -3.61 16.39
N GLU A 36 -7.00 -3.31 16.21
CA GLU A 36 -7.84 -2.67 17.23
C GLU A 36 -7.94 -3.49 18.51
N GLU A 37 -8.05 -4.81 18.39
CA GLU A 37 -8.08 -5.74 19.52
C GLU A 37 -6.75 -5.74 20.28
N MET A 38 -5.64 -5.82 19.55
CA MET A 38 -4.31 -5.78 20.14
C MET A 38 -4.09 -4.48 20.93
N VAL A 39 -4.42 -3.32 20.35
CA VAL A 39 -4.28 -2.03 21.02
C VAL A 39 -5.22 -1.90 22.22
N SER A 40 -6.42 -2.44 22.11
CA SER A 40 -7.37 -2.47 23.24
C SER A 40 -6.82 -3.25 24.42
N ASN A 41 -6.25 -4.43 24.16
CA ASN A 41 -5.69 -5.30 25.18
C ASN A 41 -4.41 -4.71 25.81
N GLU A 42 -3.53 -4.11 25.01
CA GLU A 42 -2.27 -3.56 25.51
C GLU A 42 -2.41 -2.21 26.21
N ARG A 43 -3.31 -1.35 25.75
CA ARG A 43 -3.37 0.05 26.17
C ARG A 43 -4.69 0.45 26.83
N GLY A 44 -5.66 -0.46 26.92
CA GLY A 44 -6.98 -0.18 27.49
C GLY A 44 -7.78 0.87 26.69
N VAL A 45 -7.45 1.08 25.41
CA VAL A 45 -8.12 2.03 24.52
C VAL A 45 -8.98 1.25 23.54
N HIS A 46 -10.29 1.38 23.65
CA HIS A 46 -11.20 0.70 22.74
C HIS A 46 -11.38 1.46 21.43
N PHE A 47 -11.00 0.81 20.33
CA PHE A 47 -11.30 1.26 18.99
C PHE A 47 -12.53 0.51 18.45
N PRO A 48 -13.35 1.17 17.60
CA PRO A 48 -14.40 0.47 16.87
C PRO A 48 -13.80 -0.64 15.98
N LEU A 49 -14.48 -1.78 15.91
CA LEU A 49 -14.10 -2.88 15.03
C LEU A 49 -14.07 -2.41 13.57
N GLN A 50 -12.96 -2.68 12.88
CA GLN A 50 -12.73 -2.14 11.53
C GLN A 50 -13.28 -3.03 10.42
N HIS A 51 -13.52 -4.31 10.68
CA HIS A 51 -13.90 -5.27 9.65
C HIS A 51 -15.21 -4.90 8.94
N THR A 52 -16.20 -4.34 9.66
CA THR A 52 -17.48 -3.91 9.06
C THR A 52 -17.27 -2.72 8.11
N ASP A 53 -16.57 -1.67 8.55
CA ASP A 53 -16.22 -0.52 7.69
C ASP A 53 -15.42 -0.95 6.47
N MET A 54 -14.46 -1.87 6.65
CA MET A 54 -13.66 -2.40 5.55
C MET A 54 -14.53 -3.16 4.54
N PHE A 55 -15.43 -4.01 5.02
CA PHE A 55 -16.34 -4.74 4.15
C PHE A 55 -17.21 -3.81 3.31
N GLU A 56 -17.86 -2.84 3.93
CA GLU A 56 -18.72 -1.87 3.24
C GLU A 56 -17.95 -1.08 2.16
N ARG A 57 -16.71 -0.72 2.46
CA ARG A 57 -15.84 0.00 1.51
C ARG A 57 -15.42 -0.89 0.34
N ILE A 58 -15.05 -2.14 0.61
CA ILE A 58 -14.68 -3.12 -0.43
C ILE A 58 -15.91 -3.40 -1.31
N GLU A 59 -17.06 -3.68 -0.71
CA GLU A 59 -18.30 -3.93 -1.42
C GLU A 59 -18.63 -2.77 -2.35
N LYS A 60 -18.55 -1.52 -1.86
CA LYS A 60 -18.78 -0.32 -2.65
C LYS A 60 -17.83 -0.20 -3.85
N LEU A 61 -16.52 -0.49 -3.65
CA LEU A 61 -15.55 -0.46 -4.73
C LEU A 61 -15.84 -1.55 -5.77
N VAL A 62 -16.08 -2.77 -5.32
CA VAL A 62 -16.38 -3.92 -6.20
C VAL A 62 -17.63 -3.65 -7.04
N GLN A 63 -18.72 -3.19 -6.43
CA GLN A 63 -19.96 -2.89 -7.12
C GLN A 63 -19.84 -1.70 -8.08
N LYS A 64 -19.22 -0.60 -7.62
CA LYS A 64 -19.06 0.62 -8.42
C LYS A 64 -18.27 0.38 -9.70
N TYR A 65 -17.25 -0.46 -9.66
CA TYR A 65 -16.35 -0.71 -10.78
C TYR A 65 -16.62 -2.02 -11.51
N ASP A 66 -17.64 -2.76 -11.11
CA ASP A 66 -17.97 -4.09 -11.66
C ASP A 66 -16.74 -4.99 -11.71
N ALA A 67 -16.00 -5.01 -10.60
CA ALA A 67 -14.76 -5.75 -10.50
C ALA A 67 -15.02 -7.25 -10.44
N ARG A 68 -14.31 -8.02 -11.27
CA ARG A 68 -14.43 -9.47 -11.29
C ARG A 68 -13.57 -10.17 -10.25
N THR A 69 -12.54 -9.48 -9.76
CA THR A 69 -11.61 -10.04 -8.78
C THR A 69 -11.18 -8.96 -7.79
N LEU A 70 -11.15 -9.33 -6.51
CA LEU A 70 -10.51 -8.58 -5.45
C LEU A 70 -9.14 -9.21 -5.16
N TYR A 71 -8.08 -8.43 -5.22
CA TYR A 71 -6.76 -8.83 -4.75
C TYR A 71 -6.43 -8.11 -3.46
N ILE A 72 -6.09 -8.89 -2.42
CA ILE A 72 -5.59 -8.39 -1.14
C ILE A 72 -4.09 -8.63 -1.12
N ILE A 73 -3.31 -7.57 -1.17
CA ILE A 73 -1.86 -7.60 -1.33
C ILE A 73 -1.21 -7.56 0.06
N GLY A 74 -1.38 -8.64 0.79
CA GLY A 74 -0.75 -8.96 2.07
C GLY A 74 -1.27 -8.23 3.29
N ASP A 75 -0.76 -8.70 4.43
CA ASP A 75 -1.07 -8.24 5.78
C ASP A 75 -2.58 -8.16 6.05
N VAL A 76 -3.25 -9.30 5.79
CA VAL A 76 -4.69 -9.47 6.09
C VAL A 76 -4.92 -9.39 7.60
N LYS A 77 -4.13 -10.13 8.39
CA LYS A 77 -4.13 -10.07 9.85
C LYS A 77 -3.02 -9.19 10.40
N HIS A 78 -3.16 -8.74 11.65
CA HIS A 78 -2.14 -7.86 12.24
C HIS A 78 -1.06 -8.61 13.01
N THR A 79 -1.41 -9.66 13.72
CA THR A 79 -0.47 -10.40 14.60
C THR A 79 0.42 -11.35 13.80
N ILE A 80 1.72 -11.39 14.14
CA ILE A 80 2.72 -12.23 13.45
C ILE A 80 2.88 -13.57 14.18
N ALA A 81 3.28 -13.53 15.46
CA ALA A 81 3.75 -14.72 16.18
C ALA A 81 2.66 -15.46 16.96
N THR A 82 1.64 -14.77 17.41
CA THR A 82 0.53 -15.37 18.17
C THR A 82 -0.75 -14.71 17.74
N ASP A 83 -1.64 -15.48 17.15
CA ASP A 83 -2.94 -14.95 16.76
C ASP A 83 -3.83 -14.72 17.97
N VAL A 84 -4.48 -13.57 17.99
CA VAL A 84 -5.51 -13.28 18.98
C VAL A 84 -6.77 -14.10 18.67
N PRO A 85 -7.54 -14.53 19.69
CA PRO A 85 -8.80 -15.28 19.47
C PRO A 85 -9.72 -14.59 18.47
N TYR A 86 -9.77 -13.27 18.48
CA TYR A 86 -10.51 -12.45 17.54
C TYR A 86 -10.23 -12.77 16.07
N ASN A 87 -8.97 -13.04 15.69
CA ASN A 87 -8.63 -13.37 14.31
C ASN A 87 -9.24 -14.72 13.90
N TRP A 88 -9.25 -15.71 14.79
CA TRP A 88 -9.85 -17.02 14.51
C TRP A 88 -11.38 -16.96 14.40
N ASP A 89 -12.01 -16.02 15.10
CA ASP A 89 -13.46 -15.85 15.07
C ASP A 89 -13.92 -15.01 13.87
N ILE A 90 -13.24 -13.89 13.58
CA ILE A 90 -13.72 -12.88 12.63
C ILE A 90 -13.16 -13.07 11.22
N LEU A 91 -11.88 -13.46 11.10
CA LEU A 91 -11.23 -13.50 9.77
C LEU A 91 -11.86 -14.53 8.83
N PRO A 92 -12.17 -15.77 9.26
CA PRO A 92 -12.83 -16.73 8.39
C PRO A 92 -14.19 -16.24 7.87
N ASP A 93 -14.99 -15.64 8.74
CA ASP A 93 -16.31 -15.10 8.38
C ASP A 93 -16.17 -13.91 7.43
N PHE A 94 -15.27 -12.97 7.73
CA PHE A 94 -14.98 -11.83 6.88
C PHE A 94 -14.55 -12.25 5.48
N MET A 95 -13.61 -13.19 5.37
CA MET A 95 -13.12 -13.69 4.09
C MET A 95 -14.17 -14.53 3.35
N SER A 96 -15.03 -15.25 4.07
CA SER A 96 -16.14 -16.00 3.49
C SER A 96 -17.16 -15.07 2.84
N VAL A 97 -17.54 -13.99 3.52
CA VAL A 97 -18.47 -12.99 3.00
C VAL A 97 -17.87 -12.28 1.78
N LEU A 98 -16.59 -11.89 1.83
CA LEU A 98 -15.90 -11.29 0.69
C LEU A 98 -15.86 -12.21 -0.53
N SER A 99 -15.51 -13.47 -0.33
CA SER A 99 -15.44 -14.44 -1.43
C SER A 99 -16.82 -14.84 -1.99
N GLY A 100 -17.87 -14.63 -1.22
CA GLY A 100 -19.26 -14.72 -1.70
C GLY A 100 -19.68 -13.52 -2.56
N LEU A 101 -19.05 -12.35 -2.37
CA LEU A 101 -19.32 -11.14 -3.13
C LEU A 101 -18.54 -11.12 -4.47
N VAL A 102 -17.27 -11.46 -4.43
CA VAL A 102 -16.34 -11.37 -5.57
C VAL A 102 -15.24 -12.42 -5.46
N LYS A 103 -14.72 -12.91 -6.59
CA LYS A 103 -13.53 -13.77 -6.56
C LYS A 103 -12.42 -13.06 -5.78
N THR A 104 -11.96 -13.66 -4.68
CA THR A 104 -10.96 -13.09 -3.79
C THR A 104 -9.65 -13.88 -3.86
N VAL A 105 -8.55 -13.15 -4.05
CA VAL A 105 -7.18 -13.70 -4.11
C VAL A 105 -6.31 -12.94 -3.12
N VAL A 106 -5.54 -13.66 -2.31
CA VAL A 106 -4.60 -13.09 -1.34
C VAL A 106 -3.17 -13.37 -1.77
N VAL A 107 -2.36 -12.31 -1.84
CA VAL A 107 -0.89 -12.41 -1.88
C VAL A 107 -0.42 -12.25 -0.44
N PRO A 108 0.19 -13.25 0.21
CA PRO A 108 0.47 -13.15 1.64
C PRO A 108 1.54 -12.11 1.98
N GLY A 109 1.35 -11.42 3.11
CA GLY A 109 2.30 -10.49 3.70
C GLY A 109 3.14 -11.11 4.82
N ASN A 110 3.99 -10.32 5.44
CA ASN A 110 4.83 -10.79 6.56
C ASN A 110 4.05 -11.01 7.87
N HIS A 111 2.84 -10.47 7.97
CA HIS A 111 1.92 -10.72 9.08
C HIS A 111 1.05 -11.96 8.88
N ASP A 112 1.05 -12.55 7.68
CA ASP A 112 0.11 -13.60 7.28
C ASP A 112 0.62 -15.04 7.53
N GLY A 113 1.57 -15.23 8.42
CA GLY A 113 1.93 -16.58 8.88
C GLY A 113 0.67 -17.34 9.32
N ASP A 114 0.55 -18.63 8.93
CA ASP A 114 -0.58 -19.51 9.24
C ASP A 114 -1.96 -19.03 8.71
N LEU A 115 -2.01 -18.03 7.83
CA LEU A 115 -3.24 -17.48 7.27
C LEU A 115 -4.06 -18.56 6.54
N GLU A 116 -3.41 -19.52 5.89
CA GLU A 116 -4.06 -20.60 5.16
C GLU A 116 -5.07 -21.38 6.02
N ALA A 117 -4.77 -21.56 7.31
CA ALA A 117 -5.64 -22.26 8.26
C ALA A 117 -6.94 -21.48 8.58
N MET A 118 -6.96 -20.18 8.33
CA MET A 118 -8.08 -19.28 8.60
C MET A 118 -8.88 -18.93 7.35
N LEU A 119 -8.36 -19.25 6.14
CA LEU A 119 -9.03 -18.90 4.90
C LEU A 119 -10.07 -19.96 4.50
N PRO A 120 -11.28 -19.53 4.06
CA PRO A 120 -12.22 -20.43 3.43
C PRO A 120 -11.67 -20.91 2.08
N ARG A 121 -12.07 -22.12 1.67
CA ARG A 121 -11.63 -22.73 0.39
C ARG A 121 -12.01 -21.92 -0.86
N SER A 122 -12.89 -20.96 -0.74
CA SER A 122 -13.32 -20.04 -1.81
C SER A 122 -12.34 -18.89 -2.06
N VAL A 123 -11.34 -18.71 -1.20
CA VAL A 123 -10.29 -17.70 -1.33
C VAL A 123 -9.02 -18.36 -1.86
N ASP A 124 -8.50 -17.80 -2.95
CA ASP A 124 -7.21 -18.26 -3.50
C ASP A 124 -6.06 -17.60 -2.71
N LEU A 125 -5.18 -18.40 -2.13
CA LEU A 125 -3.91 -17.95 -1.54
C LEU A 125 -2.78 -18.25 -2.53
N VAL A 126 -2.04 -17.22 -2.96
CA VAL A 126 -0.93 -17.37 -3.89
C VAL A 126 0.42 -17.37 -3.17
N ASP A 127 1.51 -17.53 -3.92
CA ASP A 127 2.86 -17.55 -3.37
C ASP A 127 3.26 -16.17 -2.81
N VAL A 128 4.09 -16.17 -1.76
CA VAL A 128 4.63 -14.97 -1.11
C VAL A 128 5.50 -14.11 -2.04
N HIS A 129 6.09 -14.73 -3.05
CA HIS A 129 6.89 -14.07 -4.08
C HIS A 129 6.04 -13.40 -5.17
N GLY A 130 4.72 -13.48 -5.03
CA GLY A 130 3.76 -12.73 -5.82
C GLY A 130 3.15 -13.50 -7.00
N VAL A 131 2.33 -12.81 -7.77
CA VAL A 131 1.59 -13.35 -8.91
C VAL A 131 1.49 -12.33 -10.03
N ILE A 132 1.46 -12.79 -11.29
CA ILE A 132 1.14 -11.96 -12.45
C ILE A 132 -0.37 -12.06 -12.73
N ILE A 133 -1.00 -10.91 -12.91
CA ILE A 133 -2.38 -10.77 -13.38
C ILE A 133 -2.42 -10.11 -14.76
N GLY A 134 -3.50 -10.31 -15.50
CA GLY A 134 -3.62 -9.81 -16.88
C GLY A 134 -2.81 -10.63 -17.88
N LYS A 135 -2.83 -10.20 -19.15
CA LYS A 135 -2.16 -10.90 -20.27
C LYS A 135 -1.54 -9.88 -21.23
N GLY A 136 -0.50 -10.31 -21.94
CA GLY A 136 0.17 -9.47 -22.95
C GLY A 136 0.70 -8.18 -22.33
N ASN A 137 0.32 -7.04 -22.89
CA ASN A 137 0.74 -5.72 -22.40
C ASN A 137 -0.04 -5.25 -21.16
N GLU A 138 -1.02 -6.02 -20.70
CA GLU A 138 -1.78 -5.75 -19.47
C GLU A 138 -1.26 -6.52 -18.26
N LYS A 139 -0.06 -7.13 -18.37
CA LYS A 139 0.56 -7.83 -17.24
C LYS A 139 0.90 -6.88 -16.11
N ILE A 140 0.45 -7.24 -14.91
CA ILE A 140 0.78 -6.55 -13.66
C ILE A 140 1.30 -7.60 -12.68
N GLY A 141 2.46 -7.34 -12.08
CA GLY A 141 2.99 -8.13 -10.97
C GLY A 141 2.41 -7.64 -9.66
N LEU A 142 1.86 -8.54 -8.85
CA LEU A 142 1.38 -8.25 -7.50
C LEU A 142 2.30 -8.94 -6.49
N ILE A 143 2.78 -8.19 -5.52
CA ILE A 143 3.62 -8.71 -4.43
C ILE A 143 3.39 -7.86 -3.17
N HIS A 144 3.42 -8.47 -1.99
CA HIS A 144 3.25 -7.65 -0.78
C HIS A 144 4.40 -6.63 -0.60
N GLY A 145 5.65 -7.01 -0.82
CA GLY A 145 6.78 -6.07 -0.79
C GLY A 145 7.78 -6.29 0.35
N HIS A 146 7.56 -7.26 1.24
CA HIS A 146 8.50 -7.65 2.29
C HIS A 146 9.53 -8.69 1.83
N ALA A 147 9.25 -9.39 0.75
CA ALA A 147 10.11 -10.40 0.13
C ALA A 147 10.50 -10.00 -1.30
N TRP A 148 11.54 -10.63 -1.84
CA TRP A 148 11.88 -10.48 -3.26
C TRP A 148 10.82 -11.15 -4.15
N PRO A 149 10.52 -10.58 -5.34
CA PRO A 149 9.55 -11.15 -6.25
C PRO A 149 10.04 -12.45 -6.88
N ALA A 150 9.11 -13.29 -7.33
CA ALA A 150 9.44 -14.33 -8.29
C ALA A 150 10.01 -13.70 -9.58
N PRO A 151 11.01 -14.33 -10.21
CA PRO A 151 11.67 -13.79 -11.40
C PRO A 151 10.70 -13.38 -12.52
N GLU A 152 9.61 -14.12 -12.66
CA GLU A 152 8.58 -13.91 -13.69
C GLU A 152 7.87 -12.56 -13.54
N LEU A 153 7.81 -11.99 -12.33
CA LEU A 153 7.20 -10.68 -12.11
C LEU A 153 7.96 -9.57 -12.85
N LEU A 154 9.24 -9.77 -13.14
CA LEU A 154 10.06 -8.83 -13.92
C LEU A 154 9.65 -8.74 -15.41
N ASP A 155 8.80 -9.65 -15.90
CA ASP A 155 8.18 -9.55 -17.23
C ASP A 155 7.09 -8.46 -17.28
N SER A 156 6.67 -7.96 -16.12
CA SER A 156 5.68 -6.90 -16.03
C SER A 156 6.36 -5.52 -16.11
N SER A 157 5.67 -4.57 -16.75
CA SER A 157 6.06 -3.15 -16.73
C SER A 157 5.53 -2.41 -15.51
N LEU A 158 4.57 -3.01 -14.81
CA LEU A 158 3.93 -2.49 -13.61
C LEU A 158 3.94 -3.55 -12.51
N LEU A 159 4.47 -3.20 -11.35
CA LEU A 159 4.35 -3.97 -10.12
C LEU A 159 3.53 -3.17 -9.10
N VAL A 160 2.71 -3.87 -8.32
CA VAL A 160 1.93 -3.27 -7.24
C VAL A 160 2.31 -3.95 -5.93
N ALA A 161 2.63 -3.13 -4.92
CA ALA A 161 3.02 -3.60 -3.59
C ALA A 161 2.28 -2.86 -2.48
N GLY A 162 2.27 -3.43 -1.27
CA GLY A 162 1.85 -2.84 -0.01
C GLY A 162 3.02 -2.63 0.96
N HIS A 163 2.92 -3.18 2.17
CA HIS A 163 3.95 -3.30 3.21
C HIS A 163 4.44 -1.98 3.82
N SER A 164 4.80 -1.01 3.00
CA SER A 164 5.43 0.23 3.48
C SER A 164 4.44 1.31 3.89
N HIS A 165 3.17 1.15 3.64
CA HIS A 165 2.07 2.07 4.00
C HIS A 165 2.45 3.56 3.78
N PRO A 166 2.72 4.02 2.56
CA PRO A 166 3.17 5.40 2.34
C PRO A 166 2.12 6.42 2.78
N SER A 167 2.59 7.48 3.41
CA SER A 167 1.76 8.58 3.89
C SER A 167 2.48 9.91 3.79
N VAL A 168 1.75 11.02 3.98
CA VAL A 168 2.30 12.37 4.08
C VAL A 168 1.87 12.98 5.40
N SER A 169 2.83 13.38 6.23
CA SER A 169 2.58 14.13 7.46
C SER A 169 2.12 15.54 7.16
N ARG A 170 1.03 15.95 7.80
CA ARG A 170 0.51 17.32 7.75
C ARG A 170 0.83 18.08 9.02
N TYR A 171 1.11 19.36 8.85
CA TYR A 171 1.33 20.29 9.95
C TYR A 171 0.45 21.51 9.75
N ARG A 172 -0.10 22.06 10.82
CA ARG A 172 -0.79 23.34 10.81
C ARG A 172 -0.08 24.33 11.72
N THR A 173 -0.06 25.59 11.30
CA THR A 173 0.41 26.68 12.12
C THR A 173 -0.67 27.01 13.15
N VAL A 174 -0.29 27.09 14.42
CA VAL A 174 -1.15 27.51 15.52
C VAL A 174 -0.65 28.85 15.99
N SER A 175 -1.45 29.90 15.80
CA SER A 175 -1.17 31.22 16.36
C SER A 175 -1.62 31.25 17.82
N SER A 176 -0.74 31.63 18.74
CA SER A 176 -1.14 31.89 20.14
C SER A 176 -1.72 33.30 20.25
N PRO A 177 -2.98 33.49 20.68
CA PRO A 177 -3.52 34.78 20.94
C PRO A 177 -2.72 35.47 22.05
N GLY A 178 -2.20 36.66 21.79
CA GLY A 178 -1.61 37.57 22.81
C GLY A 178 -0.08 37.60 22.92
N THR A 179 0.66 36.76 22.22
CA THR A 179 2.13 36.87 22.17
C THR A 179 2.57 36.93 20.71
N GLY A 180 2.91 38.11 20.23
CA GLY A 180 3.19 38.38 18.80
C GLY A 180 4.35 37.63 18.15
N ARG A 181 4.72 36.44 18.62
CA ARG A 181 5.94 35.78 18.16
C ARG A 181 6.00 34.25 18.23
N ASP A 182 4.93 33.48 18.22
CA ASP A 182 5.13 32.01 18.15
C ASP A 182 4.09 31.32 17.28
N ASN A 183 4.29 31.38 15.97
CA ASN A 183 3.63 30.48 15.01
C ASN A 183 4.24 29.10 15.17
N ARG A 184 3.75 28.31 16.14
CA ARG A 184 4.19 26.92 16.33
C ARG A 184 3.47 26.02 15.34
N ARG A 185 4.25 25.19 14.65
CA ARG A 185 3.68 24.11 13.86
C ARG A 185 3.37 22.93 14.76
N ARG A 186 2.13 22.49 14.69
CA ARG A 186 1.69 21.27 15.36
C ARG A 186 1.39 20.22 14.30
N TYR A 187 1.80 18.99 14.59
CA TYR A 187 1.40 17.82 13.81
C TYR A 187 -0.13 17.77 13.75
N ALA A 188 -0.66 17.65 12.54
CA ALA A 188 -2.10 17.65 12.25
C ALA A 188 -2.58 16.32 11.68
N GLY A 189 -1.79 15.27 11.85
CA GLY A 189 -2.07 13.92 11.37
C GLY A 189 -1.29 13.58 10.10
N SER A 190 -1.50 12.35 9.65
CA SER A 190 -0.95 11.79 8.42
C SER A 190 -2.07 11.48 7.43
N VAL A 191 -1.77 11.58 6.15
CA VAL A 191 -2.70 11.25 5.06
C VAL A 191 -2.08 10.14 4.25
N PRO A 192 -2.78 9.02 4.01
CA PRO A 192 -2.30 7.96 3.15
C PRO A 192 -2.12 8.47 1.72
N VAL A 193 -1.11 7.95 1.04
CA VAL A 193 -0.78 8.30 -0.34
C VAL A 193 -0.40 7.06 -1.13
N VAL A 194 -0.53 7.12 -2.44
CA VAL A 194 0.01 6.13 -3.37
C VAL A 194 1.36 6.64 -3.87
N LEU A 195 2.34 5.74 -3.96
CA LEU A 195 3.66 6.08 -4.44
C LEU A 195 3.95 5.36 -5.76
N HIS A 196 4.39 6.09 -6.77
CA HIS A 196 4.89 5.53 -8.02
C HIS A 196 6.41 5.71 -8.07
N SER A 197 7.13 4.59 -8.04
CA SER A 197 8.59 4.58 -8.05
C SER A 197 9.10 3.91 -9.31
N LYS A 198 10.18 4.44 -9.88
CA LYS A 198 10.93 3.80 -10.96
C LYS A 198 11.81 2.70 -10.36
N LEU A 199 11.55 1.45 -10.73
CA LEU A 199 12.23 0.26 -10.24
C LEU A 199 13.20 -0.28 -11.31
N SER A 200 14.49 -0.37 -10.98
CA SER A 200 15.50 -1.02 -11.83
C SER A 200 15.34 -2.55 -11.77
N LYS A 201 15.02 -3.16 -12.92
CA LYS A 201 14.92 -4.61 -13.04
C LYS A 201 16.27 -5.29 -12.86
N ASN A 202 17.36 -4.67 -13.31
CA ASN A 202 18.71 -5.20 -13.13
C ASN A 202 19.14 -5.20 -11.66
N CYS A 203 18.75 -4.19 -10.88
CA CYS A 203 18.95 -4.21 -9.44
C CYS A 203 18.25 -5.41 -8.79
N VAL A 204 16.99 -5.68 -9.15
CA VAL A 204 16.26 -6.84 -8.64
C VAL A 204 16.91 -8.15 -9.10
N ARG A 205 17.26 -8.29 -10.39
CA ARG A 205 17.96 -9.47 -10.94
C ARG A 205 19.23 -9.79 -10.16
N ARG A 206 20.06 -8.77 -9.91
CA ARG A 206 21.31 -8.92 -9.14
C ARG A 206 21.05 -9.48 -7.74
N ASN A 207 20.05 -8.97 -7.05
CA ASN A 207 19.70 -9.44 -5.71
C ASN A 207 19.07 -10.84 -5.69
N LEU A 208 18.48 -11.26 -6.82
CA LEU A 208 18.00 -12.64 -7.03
C LEU A 208 19.11 -13.60 -7.50
N GLY A 209 20.35 -13.13 -7.67
CA GLY A 209 21.45 -13.94 -8.23
C GLY A 209 21.30 -14.25 -9.71
N MET A 210 20.50 -13.49 -10.44
CA MET A 210 20.28 -13.63 -11.88
C MET A 210 21.27 -12.79 -12.67
N LEU A 211 21.47 -13.14 -13.95
CA LEU A 211 22.24 -12.32 -14.88
C LEU A 211 21.51 -11.00 -15.17
N GLU A 212 22.27 -9.92 -15.18
CA GLU A 212 21.79 -8.62 -15.63
C GLU A 212 21.65 -8.65 -17.18
N ILE A 213 20.68 -7.87 -17.67
CA ILE A 213 20.52 -7.64 -19.11
C ILE A 213 21.34 -6.41 -19.53
N ALA A 214 21.77 -6.37 -20.80
CA ALA A 214 22.69 -5.34 -21.29
C ALA A 214 22.17 -3.91 -21.10
N ASP A 215 20.87 -3.70 -21.38
CA ASP A 215 20.18 -2.43 -21.15
C ASP A 215 19.30 -2.58 -19.90
N ASP A 216 19.47 -1.69 -18.91
CA ASP A 216 18.62 -1.73 -17.71
C ASP A 216 17.17 -1.38 -18.10
N GLU A 217 16.27 -2.32 -17.86
CA GLU A 217 14.86 -2.10 -18.00
C GLU A 217 14.26 -1.66 -16.66
N TYR A 218 13.32 -0.76 -16.74
CA TYR A 218 12.61 -0.25 -15.59
C TYR A 218 11.15 -0.73 -15.60
N ALA A 219 10.63 -0.95 -14.39
CA ALA A 219 9.21 -1.10 -14.15
C ALA A 219 8.71 0.05 -13.28
N THR A 220 7.42 0.34 -13.33
CA THR A 220 6.78 1.19 -12.34
C THR A 220 6.39 0.33 -11.14
N LEU A 221 6.89 0.66 -9.95
CA LEU A 221 6.42 0.10 -8.69
C LEU A 221 5.38 1.04 -8.09
N VAL A 222 4.14 0.60 -8.03
CA VAL A 222 3.06 1.28 -7.30
C VAL A 222 3.01 0.72 -5.89
N THR A 223 3.27 1.57 -4.87
CA THR A 223 3.13 1.17 -3.47
C THR A 223 1.83 1.74 -2.92
N LEU A 224 0.93 0.85 -2.52
CA LEU A 224 -0.38 1.20 -1.96
C LEU A 224 -0.27 1.58 -0.47
N PRO A 225 -1.12 2.49 0.01
CA PRO A 225 -1.26 2.71 1.45
C PRO A 225 -2.03 1.56 2.09
N SER A 226 -1.91 1.42 3.42
CA SER A 226 -2.77 0.51 4.16
C SER A 226 -4.25 0.83 3.92
N PHE A 227 -5.06 -0.19 3.63
CA PHE A 227 -6.51 -0.04 3.51
C PHE A 227 -7.16 0.25 4.85
N SER A 228 -6.55 -0.20 5.94
CA SER A 228 -6.97 0.12 7.31
C SER A 228 -6.89 1.61 7.59
N LYS A 229 -7.96 2.18 8.17
CA LYS A 229 -7.99 3.61 8.54
C LYS A 229 -7.23 3.93 9.82
N ILE A 230 -6.98 2.94 10.64
CA ILE A 230 -6.32 3.10 11.95
C ILE A 230 -4.81 2.88 11.89
N ILE A 231 -4.31 2.27 10.82
CA ILE A 231 -2.87 2.12 10.61
C ILE A 231 -2.28 3.44 10.12
N THR A 232 -1.32 3.93 10.87
CA THR A 232 -0.54 5.11 10.48
C THR A 232 0.60 4.69 9.57
N GLY A 233 0.68 5.27 8.39
CA GLY A 233 1.73 4.96 7.43
C GLY A 233 3.06 5.68 7.69
N ILE A 234 4.08 5.33 6.90
CA ILE A 234 5.40 5.95 6.89
C ILE A 234 5.34 7.27 6.11
N ALA A 235 5.66 8.39 6.78
CA ALA A 235 5.57 9.71 6.19
C ALA A 235 6.72 9.96 5.19
N VAL A 236 6.47 9.80 3.88
CA VAL A 236 7.48 9.97 2.82
C VAL A 236 8.09 11.37 2.76
N ASN A 237 7.38 12.40 3.24
CA ASN A 237 7.87 13.77 3.32
C ASN A 237 8.73 14.07 4.55
N SER A 238 8.85 13.15 5.50
CA SER A 238 9.74 13.30 6.66
C SER A 238 11.17 12.91 6.29
N PRO A 239 12.20 13.74 6.60
CA PRO A 239 13.58 13.44 6.26
C PRO A 239 14.13 12.17 6.92
N SER A 240 13.63 11.80 8.09
CA SER A 240 14.06 10.62 8.84
C SER A 240 13.34 9.34 8.44
N SER A 241 12.27 9.43 7.67
CA SER A 241 11.49 8.26 7.27
C SER A 241 12.13 7.51 6.12
N ARG A 242 12.10 6.19 6.20
CA ARG A 242 12.52 5.26 5.14
C ARG A 242 11.42 4.25 4.92
N LEU A 243 11.08 4.00 3.67
CA LEU A 243 10.22 2.88 3.32
C LEU A 243 10.98 1.58 3.54
N GLN A 244 10.24 0.52 3.81
CA GLN A 244 10.77 -0.79 4.13
C GLN A 244 10.63 -1.76 2.95
N GLY A 245 11.36 -2.85 3.03
CA GLY A 245 11.32 -3.93 2.06
C GLY A 245 12.43 -3.88 1.03
N PRO A 246 12.71 -5.01 0.38
CA PRO A 246 13.90 -5.24 -0.42
C PRO A 246 14.12 -4.22 -1.55
N PHE A 247 13.06 -3.71 -2.16
CA PHE A 247 13.16 -2.73 -3.24
C PHE A 247 13.73 -1.38 -2.77
N PHE A 248 13.36 -0.94 -1.57
CA PHE A 248 13.80 0.34 -0.99
C PHE A 248 15.10 0.17 -0.21
N ASP A 249 15.24 -0.92 0.55
CA ASP A 249 16.42 -1.18 1.38
C ASP A 249 17.69 -1.39 0.53
N ASN A 250 17.54 -1.94 -0.68
CA ASN A 250 18.63 -2.16 -1.62
C ASN A 250 18.75 -1.09 -2.72
N ALA A 251 18.04 0.03 -2.56
CA ALA A 251 18.06 1.16 -3.50
C ALA A 251 17.72 0.77 -4.96
N CYS A 252 16.87 -0.26 -5.15
CA CYS A 252 16.40 -0.63 -6.49
C CYS A 252 15.37 0.37 -7.04
N CYS A 253 14.80 1.23 -6.18
CA CYS A 253 13.90 2.31 -6.56
C CYS A 253 14.58 3.68 -6.44
N GLU A 254 14.32 4.55 -7.41
CA GLU A 254 14.71 5.97 -7.37
C GLU A 254 13.79 6.73 -6.40
N PHE A 255 13.96 6.52 -5.09
CA PHE A 255 13.00 6.93 -4.06
C PHE A 255 12.70 8.44 -4.06
N PHE A 256 13.69 9.31 -4.22
CA PHE A 256 13.47 10.77 -4.19
C PHE A 256 12.71 11.29 -5.42
N GLU A 257 12.83 10.59 -6.53
CA GLU A 257 12.10 10.89 -7.77
C GLU A 257 10.72 10.24 -7.81
N SER A 258 10.39 9.42 -6.81
CA SER A 258 9.08 8.77 -6.74
C SER A 258 7.97 9.81 -6.67
N GLU A 259 6.97 9.62 -7.51
CA GLU A 259 5.79 10.46 -7.59
C GLU A 259 4.78 10.08 -6.50
N VAL A 260 4.21 11.08 -5.85
CA VAL A 260 3.26 10.92 -4.75
C VAL A 260 1.88 11.33 -5.22
N PHE A 261 0.91 10.45 -5.07
CA PHE A 261 -0.49 10.70 -5.40
C PHE A 261 -1.37 10.56 -4.16
N SER A 262 -2.44 11.33 -4.09
CA SER A 262 -3.51 11.09 -3.11
C SER A 262 -4.24 9.78 -3.43
N THR A 263 -5.04 9.29 -2.50
CA THR A 263 -5.82 8.05 -2.65
C THR A 263 -6.98 8.15 -3.64
N ASP A 264 -7.17 9.30 -4.25
CA ASP A 264 -8.09 9.59 -5.35
C ASP A 264 -7.37 9.96 -6.65
N GLY A 265 -6.03 9.78 -6.70
CA GLY A 265 -5.22 9.90 -7.91
C GLY A 265 -4.72 11.31 -8.22
N LEU A 266 -4.86 12.29 -7.31
CA LEU A 266 -4.31 13.63 -7.52
C LEU A 266 -2.79 13.62 -7.28
N PHE A 267 -2.01 14.10 -8.25
CA PHE A 267 -0.56 14.27 -8.10
C PHE A 267 -0.22 15.35 -7.07
N LEU A 268 0.61 15.00 -6.09
CA LEU A 268 1.01 15.88 -4.98
C LEU A 268 2.45 16.41 -5.10
N GLY A 269 3.25 15.86 -6.02
CA GLY A 269 4.67 16.17 -6.20
C GLY A 269 5.56 14.94 -6.07
N THR A 270 6.88 15.10 -6.16
CA THR A 270 7.82 14.02 -5.87
C THR A 270 8.20 13.98 -4.39
N VAL A 271 8.70 12.84 -3.93
CA VAL A 271 9.21 12.71 -2.54
C VAL A 271 10.28 13.77 -2.24
N GLY A 272 11.22 13.98 -3.17
CA GLY A 272 12.27 14.98 -3.02
C GLY A 272 11.72 16.39 -2.86
N TRP A 273 10.73 16.76 -3.69
CA TRP A 273 10.08 18.08 -3.59
C TRP A 273 9.32 18.24 -2.27
N LEU A 274 8.56 17.25 -1.86
CA LEU A 274 7.80 17.25 -0.60
C LEU A 274 8.74 17.36 0.62
N ARG A 275 9.88 16.67 0.61
CA ARG A 275 10.89 16.76 1.68
C ARG A 275 11.56 18.13 1.75
N ASN A 276 11.91 18.69 0.61
CA ASN A 276 12.50 20.04 0.57
C ASN A 276 11.53 21.07 1.13
N ARG A 277 10.28 21.04 0.68
CA ARG A 277 9.24 21.94 1.18
C ARG A 277 8.96 21.75 2.68
N PHE A 278 9.00 20.53 3.17
CA PHE A 278 8.91 20.21 4.58
C PHE A 278 10.08 20.84 5.37
N ASN A 279 11.32 20.69 4.88
CA ASN A 279 12.53 21.22 5.50
C ASN A 279 12.58 22.76 5.50
N GLU A 280 12.21 23.40 4.40
CA GLU A 280 12.12 24.87 4.32
C GLU A 280 11.13 25.40 5.35
N THR A 281 10.04 24.70 5.51
CA THR A 281 8.99 25.07 6.43
C THR A 281 9.40 24.88 7.91
N ILE A 282 10.33 23.98 8.21
CA ILE A 282 10.90 23.79 9.55
C ILE A 282 12.03 24.81 9.81
N LYS A 283 12.83 25.12 8.78
CA LYS A 283 13.98 26.04 8.86
C LYS A 283 13.58 27.51 8.94
N SER A 284 12.38 27.89 8.53
CA SER A 284 11.89 29.28 8.57
C SER A 284 11.54 29.79 9.98
N LYS A 285 12.13 29.21 11.04
CA LYS A 285 12.22 29.87 12.34
C LYS A 285 13.21 31.00 12.21
N PRO A 286 12.85 32.29 12.44
CA PRO A 286 13.85 33.30 12.68
C PRO A 286 14.65 32.89 13.90
N ARG A 287 15.96 32.73 13.73
CA ARG A 287 16.87 32.74 14.87
C ARG A 287 16.66 34.12 15.49
N GLY A 288 16.02 34.17 16.64
CA GLY A 288 16.00 35.39 17.43
C GLY A 288 17.43 35.68 17.87
N ASP A 289 17.89 36.86 17.52
CA ASP A 289 19.04 37.49 18.15
C ASP A 289 18.73 37.76 19.62
#